data_d52bc07e2320b2873db5a5bcbabb34f0
#
_entry.id   d52bc07e2320b2873db5a5bcbabb34f0
#
_cell.length_a   1.000
_cell.length_b   1.000
_cell.length_c   1.000
_cell.angle_alpha   90.00
_cell.angle_beta   90.00
_cell.angle_gamma   90.00
#
_symmetry.space_group_name_H-M   'P 1'
#
loop_
_entity.id
_entity.type
_entity.pdbx_description
1 polymer ?
#
loop_
_entity_poly.entity_id
_entity_poly.type
_entity_poly.pdbx_seq_one_letter_code
_entity_poly.pdbx_strand_id
1 'polypeptide(L)'
;MSTPLTPPLPGELPRATSQPHAPLADTSPTLNPEQPRGEAIIIEAPPPSFASGSGVPARIPHIGHALLFISFAGLLLFLFSALLIGLSHPSRDHDAQKIVTAIMQPKLLIAAQGLAYVTTLIASWFFFPLLWLRPFADGIQWNFAAARRNALKLIPIGLVLGWTVQAISSLIPVPKSLPMDDFFRTPSDVWLVTAFGTLLAPMAEEICFRGFLLPAFAIAYDWLSLPRTPAAHERWKITTHLTTAALVFSTILSSIFFVLLHAEQLAHAWAALFVLFCVSLILTLVRIRTRSVASSALVHATYNLSVFITLFLATGGYRHLERMAR
;
A
#
# COMPACT_ATOMS: atom_id res chain seq x y z
N MET A 1 19.13 -31.17 76.67
CA MET A 1 20.17 -32.02 76.09
C MET A 1 19.70 -32.44 74.71
N SER A 2 20.16 -31.75 73.69
CA SER A 2 19.72 -31.90 72.31
C SER A 2 20.86 -32.53 71.54
N THR A 3 20.64 -33.68 70.93
CA THR A 3 21.61 -34.36 70.04
C THR A 3 21.37 -33.85 68.60
N PRO A 4 22.41 -33.58 67.82
CA PRO A 4 22.26 -33.11 66.45
C PRO A 4 22.09 -34.27 65.47
N LEU A 5 21.18 -34.09 64.48
CA LEU A 5 20.96 -34.97 63.37
C LEU A 5 21.99 -34.73 62.27
N THR A 6 22.71 -35.78 61.87
CA THR A 6 23.62 -35.86 60.74
C THR A 6 22.84 -36.00 59.43
N PRO A 7 23.27 -35.37 58.33
CA PRO A 7 22.65 -35.56 57.01
C PRO A 7 23.12 -36.85 56.33
N PRO A 8 22.33 -37.51 55.50
CA PRO A 8 22.75 -38.71 54.78
C PRO A 8 23.57 -38.37 53.52
N LEU A 9 24.47 -39.27 53.15
CA LEU A 9 25.38 -39.25 52.02
C LEU A 9 24.64 -39.44 50.66
N PRO A 10 25.16 -38.95 49.55
CA PRO A 10 24.54 -39.08 48.22
C PRO A 10 25.00 -40.40 47.55
N GLY A 11 24.03 -41.11 47.00
CA GLY A 11 24.31 -42.19 46.02
C GLY A 11 23.51 -43.46 46.20
N GLU A 12 22.28 -43.47 45.69
CA GLU A 12 21.68 -44.69 45.16
C GLU A 12 20.48 -44.31 44.26
N LEU A 13 20.62 -44.61 42.96
CA LEU A 13 19.56 -44.46 41.95
C LEU A 13 18.58 -45.68 42.10
N PRO A 14 17.29 -45.46 42.11
CA PRO A 14 16.32 -46.57 42.07
C PRO A 14 16.29 -47.23 40.71
N ARG A 15 16.37 -48.54 40.68
CA ARG A 15 16.16 -49.44 39.53
C ARG A 15 14.75 -49.26 38.97
N ALA A 16 14.65 -49.01 37.69
CA ALA A 16 13.41 -49.03 36.93
C ALA A 16 12.79 -50.43 36.94
N THR A 17 11.60 -50.54 37.50
CA THR A 17 10.71 -51.71 37.37
C THR A 17 10.00 -51.61 36.00
N SER A 18 10.25 -52.61 35.17
CA SER A 18 9.56 -52.83 33.90
C SER A 18 8.07 -53.14 34.14
N GLN A 19 7.17 -52.23 33.69
CA GLN A 19 5.75 -52.53 33.52
C GLN A 19 5.49 -53.17 32.13
N PRO A 20 4.55 -54.13 32.03
CA PRO A 20 4.25 -54.79 30.76
C PRO A 20 3.46 -53.86 29.84
N HIS A 21 3.82 -53.89 28.56
CA HIS A 21 3.16 -53.16 27.47
C HIS A 21 1.68 -53.57 27.32
N ALA A 22 0.76 -52.59 27.48
CA ALA A 22 -0.58 -52.70 26.97
C ALA A 22 -0.60 -52.50 25.44
N PRO A 23 -1.46 -53.19 24.68
CA PRO A 23 -1.50 -53.04 23.23
C PRO A 23 -2.01 -51.65 22.84
N LEU A 24 -1.28 -51.05 21.86
CA LEU A 24 -1.66 -49.81 21.22
C LEU A 24 -3.03 -49.96 20.55
N ALA A 25 -4.02 -49.26 21.06
CA ALA A 25 -5.27 -49.05 20.34
C ALA A 25 -5.01 -48.16 19.14
N ASP A 26 -5.31 -48.67 17.94
CA ASP A 26 -5.28 -47.99 16.66
C ASP A 26 -6.39 -46.92 16.67
N THR A 27 -6.06 -45.69 17.03
CA THR A 27 -6.93 -44.50 16.87
C THR A 27 -6.55 -43.76 15.60
N SER A 28 -6.92 -44.37 14.46
CA SER A 28 -7.02 -43.57 13.23
C SER A 28 -8.05 -42.46 13.42
N PRO A 29 -7.72 -41.17 13.22
CA PRO A 29 -8.70 -40.13 13.31
C PRO A 29 -9.70 -40.27 12.17
N THR A 30 -10.95 -40.57 12.51
CA THR A 30 -12.09 -40.51 11.59
C THR A 30 -12.20 -39.09 11.05
N LEU A 31 -11.93 -38.94 9.76
CA LEU A 31 -12.11 -37.71 9.00
C LEU A 31 -13.60 -37.33 9.01
N ASN A 32 -13.92 -36.23 9.66
CA ASN A 32 -15.25 -35.61 9.62
C ASN A 32 -15.43 -34.91 8.25
N PRO A 33 -16.41 -35.30 7.39
CA PRO A 33 -16.52 -34.82 6.02
C PRO A 33 -17.08 -33.40 5.84
N GLU A 34 -17.28 -32.59 6.88
CA GLU A 34 -17.95 -31.30 6.78
C GLU A 34 -17.04 -30.08 7.11
N GLN A 35 -15.78 -30.09 6.67
CA GLN A 35 -15.02 -28.84 6.63
C GLN A 35 -14.95 -28.30 5.20
N PRO A 36 -15.43 -27.09 4.92
CA PRO A 36 -15.24 -26.48 3.60
C PRO A 36 -13.74 -26.26 3.38
N ARG A 37 -13.20 -26.89 2.34
CA ARG A 37 -11.83 -26.70 1.86
C ARG A 37 -11.71 -25.32 1.22
N GLY A 38 -11.43 -24.30 2.05
CA GLY A 38 -10.87 -23.05 1.58
C GLY A 38 -9.47 -22.94 2.17
N GLU A 39 -8.42 -23.25 1.42
CA GLU A 39 -7.07 -22.93 1.83
C GLU A 39 -6.93 -21.41 1.98
N ALA A 40 -7.02 -20.94 3.24
CA ALA A 40 -6.73 -19.56 3.57
C ALA A 40 -5.24 -19.31 3.32
N ILE A 41 -4.93 -18.42 2.38
CA ILE A 41 -3.57 -17.86 2.28
C ILE A 41 -3.35 -17.06 3.56
N ILE A 42 -2.65 -17.65 4.51
CA ILE A 42 -2.35 -17.05 5.79
C ILE A 42 -1.32 -15.95 5.55
N ILE A 43 -1.75 -14.69 5.54
CA ILE A 43 -0.85 -13.55 5.66
C ILE A 43 -0.56 -13.39 7.14
N GLU A 44 0.42 -14.13 7.62
CA GLU A 44 0.92 -13.96 8.97
C GLU A 44 1.54 -12.57 9.11
N ALA A 45 1.02 -11.76 10.03
CA ALA A 45 1.71 -10.56 10.45
C ALA A 45 3.06 -10.99 11.05
N PRO A 46 4.17 -10.27 10.79
CA PRO A 46 5.45 -10.60 11.44
C PRO A 46 5.23 -10.65 12.95
N PRO A 47 5.87 -11.61 13.66
CA PRO A 47 5.73 -11.71 15.09
C PRO A 47 6.08 -10.36 15.73
N PRO A 48 5.32 -9.89 16.73
CA PRO A 48 5.61 -8.64 17.41
C PRO A 48 6.97 -8.74 18.10
N SER A 49 7.96 -8.01 17.59
CA SER A 49 9.31 -7.96 18.15
C SER A 49 9.44 -6.99 19.30
N PHE A 50 8.35 -6.67 20.02
CA PHE A 50 8.44 -5.89 21.27
C PHE A 50 7.43 -6.39 22.31
N ALA A 51 8.01 -6.65 23.48
CA ALA A 51 7.47 -6.85 24.81
C ALA A 51 5.96 -6.96 25.02
N SER A 52 5.52 -8.15 25.38
CA SER A 52 4.64 -8.47 26.53
C SER A 52 3.83 -7.31 27.13
N GLY A 53 2.89 -6.79 26.36
CA GLY A 53 1.65 -6.26 26.91
C GLY A 53 0.55 -7.19 26.44
N SER A 54 -0.31 -7.62 27.33
CA SER A 54 -1.49 -8.46 27.08
C SER A 54 -2.54 -7.76 26.21
N GLY A 55 -2.12 -7.21 25.06
CA GLY A 55 -2.96 -6.49 24.14
C GLY A 55 -3.46 -7.41 23.03
N VAL A 56 -4.76 -7.45 22.85
CA VAL A 56 -5.42 -8.05 21.68
C VAL A 56 -4.75 -7.56 20.38
N PRO A 57 -4.36 -8.45 19.45
CA PRO A 57 -3.71 -8.05 18.21
C PRO A 57 -4.60 -7.06 17.45
N ALA A 58 -4.11 -5.83 17.28
CA ALA A 58 -4.88 -4.79 16.59
C ALA A 58 -4.87 -5.02 15.07
N ARG A 59 -6.08 -5.05 14.46
CA ARG A 59 -6.22 -5.05 13.00
C ARG A 59 -6.09 -3.64 12.47
N ILE A 60 -4.91 -3.31 11.94
CA ILE A 60 -4.57 -1.99 11.41
C ILE A 60 -3.90 -2.11 10.03
N PRO A 61 -4.06 -1.06 9.18
CA PRO A 61 -5.03 0.03 9.30
C PRO A 61 -6.48 -0.43 9.02
N HIS A 62 -7.46 0.14 9.69
CA HIS A 62 -8.87 -0.05 9.40
C HIS A 62 -9.49 1.19 8.72
N ILE A 63 -10.77 1.15 8.34
CA ILE A 63 -11.47 2.22 7.59
C ILE A 63 -11.27 3.61 8.25
N GLY A 64 -11.40 3.73 9.56
CA GLY A 64 -11.21 5.00 10.25
C GLY A 64 -9.82 5.60 10.05
N HIS A 65 -8.78 4.76 10.06
CA HIS A 65 -7.40 5.21 9.79
C HIS A 65 -7.22 5.62 8.32
N ALA A 66 -7.81 4.89 7.38
CA ALA A 66 -7.76 5.24 5.95
C ALA A 66 -8.48 6.57 5.69
N LEU A 67 -9.68 6.76 6.24
CA LEU A 67 -10.41 8.01 6.14
C LEU A 67 -9.64 9.20 6.74
N LEU A 68 -9.05 9.01 7.93
CA LEU A 68 -8.23 10.04 8.57
C LEU A 68 -7.04 10.44 7.69
N PHE A 69 -6.30 9.47 7.14
CA PHE A 69 -5.17 9.71 6.24
C PHE A 69 -5.60 10.48 4.98
N ILE A 70 -6.65 10.02 4.31
CA ILE A 70 -7.15 10.62 3.06
C ILE A 70 -7.73 12.01 3.31
N SER A 71 -8.53 12.19 4.37
CA SER A 71 -9.10 13.51 4.71
C SER A 71 -8.02 14.52 5.07
N PHE A 72 -6.98 14.09 5.79
CA PHE A 72 -5.85 14.95 6.13
C PHE A 72 -5.04 15.33 4.87
N ALA A 73 -4.75 14.36 3.99
CA ALA A 73 -4.08 14.64 2.72
C ALA A 73 -4.89 15.60 1.84
N GLY A 74 -6.20 15.39 1.73
CA GLY A 74 -7.10 16.28 0.98
C GLY A 74 -7.16 17.69 1.55
N LEU A 75 -7.24 17.82 2.89
CA LEU A 75 -7.20 19.13 3.55
C LEU A 75 -5.88 19.87 3.27
N LEU A 76 -4.74 19.18 3.38
CA LEU A 76 -3.44 19.78 3.10
C LEU A 76 -3.29 20.16 1.62
N LEU A 77 -3.79 19.33 0.71
CA LEU A 77 -3.81 19.67 -0.72
C LEU A 77 -4.61 20.94 -0.98
N PHE A 78 -5.79 21.06 -0.38
CA PHE A 78 -6.61 22.28 -0.47
C PHE A 78 -5.88 23.50 0.10
N LEU A 79 -5.30 23.39 1.30
CA LEU A 79 -4.62 24.51 1.97
C LEU A 79 -3.36 24.94 1.20
N PHE A 80 -2.53 24.01 0.73
CA PHE A 80 -1.35 24.37 -0.05
C PHE A 80 -1.71 24.92 -1.44
N SER A 81 -2.77 24.43 -2.08
CA SER A 81 -3.27 25.01 -3.31
C SER A 81 -3.72 26.46 -3.10
N ALA A 82 -4.52 26.71 -2.08
CA ALA A 82 -4.98 28.07 -1.74
C ALA A 82 -3.81 29.00 -1.40
N LEU A 83 -2.85 28.51 -0.62
CA LEU A 83 -1.64 29.28 -0.25
C LEU A 83 -0.81 29.65 -1.48
N LEU A 84 -0.48 28.67 -2.34
CA LEU A 84 0.37 28.92 -3.50
C LEU A 84 -0.32 29.84 -4.52
N ILE A 85 -1.63 29.73 -4.71
CA ILE A 85 -2.40 30.63 -5.56
C ILE A 85 -2.35 32.04 -4.98
N GLY A 86 -2.62 32.21 -3.69
CA GLY A 86 -2.57 33.52 -3.02
C GLY A 86 -1.20 34.19 -3.10
N LEU A 87 -0.11 33.41 -2.99
CA LEU A 87 1.25 33.92 -3.12
C LEU A 87 1.63 34.28 -4.58
N SER A 88 1.10 33.55 -5.56
CA SER A 88 1.40 33.75 -6.97
C SER A 88 0.62 34.93 -7.58
N HIS A 89 -0.53 35.28 -7.00
CA HIS A 89 -1.42 36.32 -7.49
C HIS A 89 -1.80 37.27 -6.36
N PRO A 90 -0.87 38.12 -5.86
CA PRO A 90 -1.12 39.03 -4.74
C PRO A 90 -2.02 40.24 -5.09
N SER A 91 -2.44 40.36 -6.36
CA SER A 91 -3.28 41.46 -6.78
C SER A 91 -4.69 41.36 -6.20
N ARG A 92 -5.22 42.49 -5.70
CA ARG A 92 -6.59 42.67 -5.17
C ARG A 92 -7.70 42.51 -6.22
N ASP A 93 -7.35 42.11 -7.42
CA ASP A 93 -8.26 41.89 -8.55
C ASP A 93 -8.90 40.49 -8.39
N HIS A 94 -10.15 40.49 -7.88
CA HIS A 94 -10.95 39.28 -7.68
C HIS A 94 -11.54 38.73 -9.00
N ASP A 95 -10.79 38.81 -10.10
CA ASP A 95 -11.22 38.26 -11.37
C ASP A 95 -11.18 36.72 -11.27
N ALA A 96 -12.35 36.12 -11.20
CA ALA A 96 -12.53 34.67 -11.10
C ALA A 96 -11.83 33.93 -12.24
N GLN A 97 -11.77 34.50 -13.43
CA GLN A 97 -11.09 33.93 -14.59
C GLN A 97 -9.57 33.82 -14.36
N LYS A 98 -8.93 34.82 -13.78
CA LYS A 98 -7.51 34.80 -13.45
C LYS A 98 -7.20 33.79 -12.36
N ILE A 99 -8.08 33.66 -11.38
CA ILE A 99 -7.96 32.66 -10.30
C ILE A 99 -8.02 31.25 -10.90
N VAL A 100 -9.01 30.96 -11.77
CA VAL A 100 -9.13 29.65 -12.43
C VAL A 100 -7.89 29.34 -13.28
N THR A 101 -7.40 30.32 -14.04
CA THR A 101 -6.16 30.15 -14.84
C THR A 101 -4.96 29.86 -13.96
N ALA A 102 -4.86 30.49 -12.80
CA ALA A 102 -3.80 30.24 -11.83
C ALA A 102 -3.87 28.83 -11.22
N ILE A 103 -5.08 28.38 -10.86
CA ILE A 103 -5.32 27.03 -10.34
C ILE A 103 -4.86 25.96 -11.36
N MET A 104 -5.02 26.22 -12.64
CA MET A 104 -4.69 25.30 -13.71
C MET A 104 -3.21 25.32 -14.12
N GLN A 105 -2.33 26.10 -13.45
CA GLN A 105 -0.90 26.08 -13.74
C GLN A 105 -0.25 24.78 -13.26
N PRO A 106 0.34 23.96 -14.16
CA PRO A 106 0.89 22.64 -13.79
C PRO A 106 1.91 22.67 -12.66
N LYS A 107 2.78 23.69 -12.66
CA LYS A 107 3.81 23.86 -11.59
C LYS A 107 3.20 24.06 -10.22
N LEU A 108 2.16 24.87 -10.12
CA LEU A 108 1.48 25.13 -8.85
C LEU A 108 0.73 23.89 -8.35
N LEU A 109 0.08 23.17 -9.26
CA LEU A 109 -0.59 21.91 -8.93
C LEU A 109 0.39 20.86 -8.40
N ILE A 110 1.51 20.62 -9.11
CA ILE A 110 2.53 19.65 -8.67
C ILE A 110 3.18 20.09 -7.36
N ALA A 111 3.46 21.38 -7.20
CA ALA A 111 4.04 21.91 -5.96
C ALA A 111 3.09 21.76 -4.78
N ALA A 112 1.81 22.10 -4.95
CA ALA A 112 0.79 21.94 -3.91
C ALA A 112 0.63 20.47 -3.52
N GLN A 113 0.54 19.58 -4.52
CA GLN A 113 0.43 18.14 -4.29
C GLN A 113 1.69 17.56 -3.64
N GLY A 114 2.87 18.00 -4.06
CA GLY A 114 4.14 17.60 -3.47
C GLY A 114 4.25 17.99 -2.01
N LEU A 115 3.92 19.26 -1.68
CA LEU A 115 3.88 19.73 -0.29
C LEU A 115 2.85 18.97 0.55
N ALA A 116 1.66 18.74 0.00
CA ALA A 116 0.61 17.98 0.68
C ALA A 116 1.08 16.54 0.97
N TYR A 117 1.67 15.86 0.00
CA TYR A 117 2.16 14.48 0.18
C TYR A 117 3.28 14.42 1.22
N VAL A 118 4.30 15.26 1.11
CA VAL A 118 5.42 15.28 2.06
C VAL A 118 4.92 15.58 3.48
N THR A 119 4.07 16.60 3.65
CA THR A 119 3.53 16.98 4.96
C THR A 119 2.64 15.86 5.53
N THR A 120 1.79 15.24 4.70
CA THR A 120 0.97 14.10 5.11
C THR A 120 1.82 12.93 5.58
N LEU A 121 2.87 12.59 4.85
CA LEU A 121 3.75 11.47 5.21
C LEU A 121 4.53 11.76 6.49
N ILE A 122 5.07 12.97 6.64
CA ILE A 122 5.77 13.39 7.87
C ILE A 122 4.81 13.35 9.06
N ALA A 123 3.65 13.98 8.95
CA ALA A 123 2.66 13.98 10.03
C ALA A 123 2.20 12.56 10.39
N SER A 124 1.96 11.71 9.37
CA SER A 124 1.58 10.31 9.58
C SER A 124 2.64 9.52 10.30
N TRP A 125 3.92 9.77 10.03
CA TRP A 125 5.06 9.12 10.69
C TRP A 125 5.09 9.36 12.21
N PHE A 126 4.62 10.52 12.66
CA PHE A 126 4.56 10.86 14.09
C PHE A 126 3.20 10.53 14.72
N PHE A 127 2.11 10.72 13.99
CA PHE A 127 0.76 10.62 14.53
C PHE A 127 0.27 9.18 14.66
N PHE A 128 0.41 8.34 13.62
CA PHE A 128 -0.13 6.98 13.66
C PHE A 128 0.55 6.05 14.68
N PRO A 129 1.86 6.17 14.99
CA PRO A 129 2.45 5.42 16.09
C PRO A 129 1.79 5.66 17.44
N LEU A 130 1.27 6.86 17.70
CA LEU A 130 0.53 7.17 18.94
C LEU A 130 -0.81 6.43 19.00
N LEU A 131 -1.46 6.23 17.84
CA LEU A 131 -2.73 5.49 17.75
C LEU A 131 -2.52 3.97 17.76
N TRP A 132 -1.46 3.50 17.13
CA TRP A 132 -1.25 2.07 16.89
C TRP A 132 -0.37 1.40 17.93
N LEU A 133 0.33 2.18 18.76
CA LEU A 133 1.34 1.71 19.71
C LEU A 133 2.42 0.85 19.04
N ARG A 134 2.73 1.17 17.77
CA ARG A 134 3.77 0.55 16.95
C ARG A 134 4.28 1.52 15.88
N PRO A 135 5.51 1.31 15.34
CA PRO A 135 6.06 2.17 14.29
C PRO A 135 5.13 2.27 13.07
N PHE A 136 5.07 3.44 12.44
CA PHE A 136 4.25 3.68 11.25
C PHE A 136 4.55 2.69 10.12
N ALA A 137 5.86 2.47 9.84
CA ALA A 137 6.31 1.54 8.82
C ALA A 137 5.80 0.11 9.03
N ASP A 138 5.75 -0.36 10.28
CA ASP A 138 5.23 -1.69 10.62
C ASP A 138 3.71 -1.73 10.44
N GLY A 139 3.02 -0.67 10.85
CA GLY A 139 1.56 -0.58 10.73
C GLY A 139 1.05 -0.66 9.31
N ILE A 140 1.72 -0.02 8.35
CA ILE A 140 1.40 -0.07 6.91
C ILE A 140 2.15 -1.20 6.18
N GLN A 141 3.00 -1.95 6.87
CA GLN A 141 3.90 -2.97 6.30
C GLN A 141 4.86 -2.40 5.24
N TRP A 142 5.52 -1.28 5.55
CA TRP A 142 6.58 -0.69 4.75
C TRP A 142 7.88 -1.44 4.99
N ASN A 143 8.06 -2.60 4.34
CA ASN A 143 9.26 -3.42 4.49
C ASN A 143 10.31 -3.07 3.44
N PHE A 144 11.14 -2.07 3.73
CA PHE A 144 12.22 -1.64 2.85
C PHE A 144 13.27 -2.73 2.62
N ALA A 145 13.58 -3.54 3.63
CA ALA A 145 14.53 -4.64 3.50
C ALA A 145 14.07 -5.68 2.48
N ALA A 146 12.75 -5.99 2.43
CA ALA A 146 12.18 -6.86 1.41
C ALA A 146 12.29 -6.26 0.01
N ALA A 147 12.00 -4.97 -0.16
CA ALA A 147 12.14 -4.27 -1.43
C ALA A 147 13.60 -4.31 -1.92
N ARG A 148 14.56 -4.00 -1.04
CA ARG A 148 16.01 -4.03 -1.36
C ARG A 148 16.49 -5.42 -1.75
N ARG A 149 16.15 -6.46 -0.99
CA ARG A 149 16.55 -7.86 -1.32
C ARG A 149 16.01 -8.31 -2.67
N ASN A 150 14.82 -7.86 -3.05
CA ASN A 150 14.17 -8.25 -4.30
C ASN A 150 14.36 -7.22 -5.42
N ALA A 151 15.14 -6.15 -5.23
CA ALA A 151 15.26 -5.04 -6.18
C ALA A 151 15.66 -5.49 -7.59
N LEU A 152 16.61 -6.43 -7.70
CA LEU A 152 17.04 -7.00 -8.99
C LEU A 152 15.92 -7.71 -9.78
N LYS A 153 14.83 -8.11 -9.12
CA LYS A 153 13.64 -8.68 -9.77
C LYS A 153 12.56 -7.62 -9.96
N LEU A 154 12.35 -6.76 -8.97
CA LEU A 154 11.26 -5.78 -8.96
C LEU A 154 11.49 -4.64 -9.97
N ILE A 155 12.72 -4.16 -10.11
CA ILE A 155 13.06 -3.09 -11.07
C ILE A 155 12.76 -3.52 -12.52
N PRO A 156 13.24 -4.67 -13.02
CA PRO A 156 12.88 -5.14 -14.36
C PRO A 156 11.37 -5.36 -14.53
N ILE A 157 10.67 -5.87 -13.51
CA ILE A 157 9.22 -6.03 -13.56
C ILE A 157 8.54 -4.68 -13.82
N GLY A 158 8.92 -3.63 -13.10
CA GLY A 158 8.34 -2.30 -13.30
C GLY A 158 8.65 -1.73 -14.68
N LEU A 159 9.90 -1.81 -15.15
CA LEU A 159 10.30 -1.34 -16.47
C LEU A 159 9.54 -2.07 -17.59
N VAL A 160 9.50 -3.41 -17.54
CA VAL A 160 8.78 -4.23 -18.53
C VAL A 160 7.29 -3.92 -18.50
N LEU A 161 6.68 -3.81 -17.30
CA LEU A 161 5.28 -3.43 -17.16
C LEU A 161 5.01 -2.08 -17.84
N GLY A 162 5.85 -1.08 -17.60
CA GLY A 162 5.68 0.25 -18.18
C GLY A 162 5.82 0.26 -19.70
N TRP A 163 6.81 -0.41 -20.27
CA TRP A 163 6.93 -0.51 -21.74
C TRP A 163 5.80 -1.33 -22.35
N THR A 164 5.34 -2.39 -21.67
CA THR A 164 4.19 -3.17 -22.13
C THR A 164 2.93 -2.30 -22.17
N VAL A 165 2.70 -1.49 -21.13
CA VAL A 165 1.55 -0.57 -21.07
C VAL A 165 1.66 0.49 -22.17
N GLN A 166 2.83 1.06 -22.42
CA GLN A 166 3.05 2.02 -23.52
C GLN A 166 2.75 1.38 -24.87
N ALA A 167 3.22 0.15 -25.10
CA ALA A 167 2.93 -0.60 -26.34
C ALA A 167 1.43 -0.87 -26.50
N ILE A 168 0.72 -1.26 -25.44
CA ILE A 168 -0.73 -1.47 -25.47
C ILE A 168 -1.44 -0.12 -25.72
N SER A 169 -1.03 0.94 -25.03
CA SER A 169 -1.64 2.27 -25.16
C SER A 169 -1.51 2.85 -26.55
N SER A 170 -0.45 2.50 -27.32
CA SER A 170 -0.32 2.92 -28.72
C SER A 170 -1.35 2.26 -29.65
N LEU A 171 -2.00 1.18 -29.24
CA LEU A 171 -3.03 0.46 -29.98
C LEU A 171 -4.46 0.87 -29.58
N ILE A 172 -4.58 1.67 -28.52
CA ILE A 172 -5.87 2.07 -27.96
C ILE A 172 -6.23 3.49 -28.45
N PRO A 173 -7.47 3.73 -28.92
CA PRO A 173 -7.89 5.08 -29.23
C PRO A 173 -7.99 5.91 -27.96
N VAL A 174 -7.18 6.95 -27.87
CA VAL A 174 -7.23 7.95 -26.80
C VAL A 174 -7.62 9.31 -27.38
N PRO A 175 -8.23 10.21 -26.60
CA PRO A 175 -8.47 11.58 -27.03
C PRO A 175 -7.17 12.26 -27.53
N LYS A 176 -7.30 13.13 -28.52
CA LYS A 176 -6.14 13.85 -29.12
C LYS A 176 -5.43 14.76 -28.14
N SER A 177 -6.09 15.18 -27.08
CA SER A 177 -5.54 15.97 -25.98
C SER A 177 -6.05 15.43 -24.66
N LEU A 178 -5.14 15.25 -23.73
CA LEU A 178 -5.44 14.83 -22.36
C LEU A 178 -5.16 15.98 -21.40
N PRO A 179 -5.91 16.13 -20.29
CA PRO A 179 -5.60 17.13 -19.26
C PRO A 179 -4.17 17.01 -18.73
N MET A 180 -3.62 15.79 -18.70
CA MET A 180 -2.25 15.57 -18.29
C MET A 180 -1.20 16.13 -19.27
N ASP A 181 -1.54 16.43 -20.53
CA ASP A 181 -0.59 16.97 -21.52
C ASP A 181 -0.08 18.35 -21.11
N ASP A 182 -0.85 19.08 -20.31
CA ASP A 182 -0.47 20.40 -19.79
C ASP A 182 0.81 20.34 -18.94
N PHE A 183 1.11 19.20 -18.33
CA PHE A 183 2.33 18.98 -17.55
C PHE A 183 3.60 18.79 -18.40
N PHE A 184 3.45 18.74 -19.73
CA PHE A 184 4.56 18.48 -20.66
C PHE A 184 4.84 19.64 -21.60
N ARG A 185 4.36 20.86 -21.28
CA ARG A 185 4.48 22.04 -22.17
C ARG A 185 5.87 22.66 -22.20
N THR A 186 6.60 22.63 -21.10
CA THR A 186 7.96 23.19 -21.02
C THR A 186 8.96 22.18 -20.46
N PRO A 187 10.26 22.27 -20.82
CA PRO A 187 11.28 21.38 -20.26
C PRO A 187 11.31 21.38 -18.72
N SER A 188 11.10 22.54 -18.10
CA SER A 188 11.06 22.63 -16.62
C SER A 188 9.85 21.91 -16.01
N ASP A 189 8.70 21.90 -16.68
CA ASP A 189 7.51 21.16 -16.23
C ASP A 189 7.78 19.67 -16.33
N VAL A 190 8.37 19.23 -17.44
CA VAL A 190 8.70 17.81 -17.65
C VAL A 190 9.72 17.30 -16.63
N TRP A 191 10.75 18.08 -16.29
CA TRP A 191 11.68 17.70 -15.22
C TRP A 191 10.98 17.60 -13.85
N LEU A 192 10.11 18.57 -13.55
CA LEU A 192 9.36 18.57 -12.30
C LEU A 192 8.43 17.36 -12.20
N VAL A 193 7.63 17.10 -13.26
CA VAL A 193 6.72 15.95 -13.28
C VAL A 193 7.47 14.62 -13.31
N THR A 194 8.64 14.55 -13.93
CA THR A 194 9.51 13.37 -13.92
C THR A 194 9.95 13.04 -12.48
N ALA A 195 10.49 14.03 -11.77
CA ALA A 195 10.92 13.84 -10.39
C ALA A 195 9.75 13.49 -9.47
N PHE A 196 8.65 14.23 -9.56
CA PHE A 196 7.44 13.99 -8.77
C PHE A 196 6.82 12.62 -9.09
N GLY A 197 6.56 12.33 -10.36
CA GLY A 197 5.87 11.12 -10.83
C GLY A 197 6.70 9.84 -10.68
N THR A 198 8.04 9.96 -10.62
CA THR A 198 8.90 8.78 -10.40
C THR A 198 9.15 8.49 -8.92
N LEU A 199 9.25 9.51 -8.07
CA LEU A 199 9.70 9.33 -6.69
C LEU A 199 8.57 9.51 -5.67
N LEU A 200 7.96 10.69 -5.64
CA LEU A 200 7.05 11.07 -4.56
C LEU A 200 5.64 10.52 -4.76
N ALA A 201 5.09 10.65 -5.97
CA ALA A 201 3.72 10.21 -6.24
C ALA A 201 3.56 8.70 -6.04
N PRO A 202 4.41 7.81 -6.61
CA PRO A 202 4.30 6.37 -6.37
C PRO A 202 4.40 5.99 -4.91
N MET A 203 5.26 6.64 -4.14
CA MET A 203 5.40 6.37 -2.70
C MET A 203 4.13 6.73 -1.94
N ALA A 204 3.58 7.93 -2.15
CA ALA A 204 2.38 8.40 -1.47
C ALA A 204 1.14 7.57 -1.87
N GLU A 205 1.01 7.26 -3.16
CA GLU A 205 -0.09 6.46 -3.68
C GLU A 205 -0.04 5.02 -3.16
N GLU A 206 1.12 4.37 -3.14
CA GLU A 206 1.23 3.02 -2.61
C GLU A 206 0.96 2.98 -1.10
N ILE A 207 1.38 3.99 -0.35
CA ILE A 207 1.02 4.11 1.06
C ILE A 207 -0.50 4.25 1.22
N CYS A 208 -1.14 5.11 0.43
CA CYS A 208 -2.59 5.30 0.46
C CYS A 208 -3.33 4.00 0.09
N PHE A 209 -3.04 3.46 -1.10
CA PHE A 209 -3.82 2.34 -1.65
C PHE A 209 -3.44 0.99 -1.04
N ARG A 210 -2.14 0.67 -0.90
CA ARG A 210 -1.66 -0.64 -0.45
C ARG A 210 -1.32 -0.66 1.03
N GLY A 211 -0.99 0.51 1.60
CA GLY A 211 -0.75 0.68 3.02
C GLY A 211 -2.03 0.86 3.83
N PHE A 212 -2.97 1.68 3.36
CA PHE A 212 -4.21 1.98 4.09
C PHE A 212 -5.45 1.33 3.50
N LEU A 213 -5.81 1.60 2.25
CA LEU A 213 -7.11 1.17 1.69
C LEU A 213 -7.24 -0.34 1.56
N LEU A 214 -6.21 -1.02 1.06
CA LEU A 214 -6.22 -2.47 0.88
C LEU A 214 -6.52 -3.22 2.19
N PRO A 215 -5.76 -3.04 3.28
CA PRO A 215 -6.08 -3.69 4.54
C PRO A 215 -7.39 -3.19 5.16
N ALA A 216 -7.72 -1.91 5.03
CA ALA A 216 -8.95 -1.35 5.57
C ALA A 216 -10.20 -1.99 4.97
N PHE A 217 -10.25 -2.14 3.64
CA PHE A 217 -11.37 -2.81 2.96
C PHE A 217 -11.43 -4.31 3.28
N ALA A 218 -10.27 -4.98 3.38
CA ALA A 218 -10.25 -6.39 3.74
C ALA A 218 -10.75 -6.62 5.18
N ILE A 219 -10.32 -5.81 6.13
CA ILE A 219 -10.80 -5.86 7.52
C ILE A 219 -12.30 -5.58 7.58
N ALA A 220 -12.79 -4.59 6.85
CA ALA A 220 -14.21 -4.25 6.79
C ALA A 220 -15.04 -5.39 6.21
N TYR A 221 -14.58 -6.00 5.11
CA TYR A 221 -15.24 -7.15 4.50
C TYR A 221 -15.34 -8.33 5.47
N ASP A 222 -14.24 -8.72 6.08
CA ASP A 222 -14.22 -9.81 7.05
C ASP A 222 -15.12 -9.54 8.26
N TRP A 223 -15.14 -8.29 8.74
CA TRP A 223 -16.05 -7.89 9.82
C TRP A 223 -17.53 -8.00 9.43
N LEU A 224 -17.88 -7.53 8.25
CA LEU A 224 -19.26 -7.58 7.73
C LEU A 224 -19.72 -9.02 7.47
N SER A 225 -18.80 -9.88 7.01
CA SER A 225 -19.06 -11.29 6.72
C SER A 225 -19.05 -12.18 7.95
N LEU A 226 -18.67 -11.65 9.13
CA LEU A 226 -18.54 -12.43 10.35
C LEU A 226 -19.90 -12.98 10.83
N PRO A 227 -20.04 -14.29 11.07
CA PRO A 227 -21.23 -14.83 11.71
C PRO A 227 -21.52 -14.15 13.04
N ARG A 228 -22.78 -13.82 13.30
CA ARG A 228 -23.22 -13.11 14.53
C ARG A 228 -23.33 -14.06 15.74
N THR A 229 -22.32 -14.91 15.93
CA THR A 229 -22.23 -15.85 17.05
C THR A 229 -21.15 -15.42 18.04
N PRO A 230 -21.30 -15.69 19.35
CA PRO A 230 -20.27 -15.38 20.34
C PRO A 230 -18.90 -16.00 19.98
N ALA A 231 -18.90 -17.26 19.52
CA ALA A 231 -17.68 -17.96 19.14
C ALA A 231 -16.93 -17.30 17.95
N ALA A 232 -17.68 -16.75 16.97
CA ALA A 232 -17.08 -16.03 15.88
C ALA A 232 -16.46 -14.69 16.34
N HIS A 233 -17.14 -13.97 17.23
CA HIS A 233 -16.62 -12.73 17.81
C HIS A 233 -15.37 -12.96 18.66
N GLU A 234 -15.34 -14.03 19.45
CA GLU A 234 -14.13 -14.37 20.23
C GLU A 234 -12.96 -14.72 19.32
N ARG A 235 -13.19 -15.54 18.29
CA ARG A 235 -12.15 -15.81 17.27
C ARG A 235 -11.67 -14.53 16.58
N TRP A 236 -12.58 -13.61 16.25
CA TRP A 236 -12.23 -12.31 15.68
C TRP A 236 -11.29 -11.50 16.57
N LYS A 237 -11.47 -11.54 17.88
CA LYS A 237 -10.62 -10.82 18.84
C LYS A 237 -9.18 -11.35 18.90
N ILE A 238 -9.00 -12.66 18.74
CA ILE A 238 -7.70 -13.33 18.94
C ILE A 238 -6.91 -13.58 17.63
N THR A 239 -7.53 -13.37 16.45
CA THR A 239 -6.86 -13.60 15.15
C THR A 239 -6.77 -12.30 14.36
N THR A 240 -5.71 -12.15 13.57
CA THR A 240 -5.53 -11.01 12.63
C THR A 240 -5.51 -11.44 11.17
N HIS A 241 -5.77 -12.73 10.91
CA HIS A 241 -5.78 -13.25 9.55
C HIS A 241 -6.94 -12.67 8.74
N LEU A 242 -6.66 -12.33 7.48
CA LEU A 242 -7.64 -11.90 6.50
C LEU A 242 -8.01 -13.10 5.61
N THR A 243 -9.30 -13.25 5.31
CA THR A 243 -9.76 -14.29 4.40
C THR A 243 -9.34 -14.00 2.95
N THR A 244 -9.21 -15.03 2.14
CA THR A 244 -8.93 -14.89 0.71
C THR A 244 -10.02 -14.05 0.02
N ALA A 245 -11.29 -14.24 0.38
CA ALA A 245 -12.41 -13.46 -0.14
C ALA A 245 -12.25 -11.96 0.18
N ALA A 246 -11.85 -11.61 1.42
CA ALA A 246 -11.58 -10.23 1.80
C ALA A 246 -10.43 -9.63 0.99
N LEU A 247 -9.36 -10.40 0.76
CA LEU A 247 -8.21 -9.94 -0.03
C LEU A 247 -8.59 -9.71 -1.50
N VAL A 248 -9.36 -10.62 -2.11
CA VAL A 248 -9.84 -10.47 -3.49
C VAL A 248 -10.76 -9.25 -3.60
N PHE A 249 -11.74 -9.15 -2.72
CA PHE A 249 -12.66 -8.01 -2.68
C PHE A 249 -11.91 -6.68 -2.53
N SER A 250 -11.01 -6.60 -1.54
CA SER A 250 -10.26 -5.36 -1.28
C SER A 250 -9.29 -5.01 -2.42
N THR A 251 -8.69 -6.01 -3.08
CA THR A 251 -7.85 -5.82 -4.26
C THR A 251 -8.63 -5.16 -5.39
N ILE A 252 -9.80 -5.68 -5.71
CA ILE A 252 -10.67 -5.13 -6.77
C ILE A 252 -11.11 -3.72 -6.38
N LEU A 253 -11.64 -3.55 -5.17
CA LEU A 253 -12.18 -2.27 -4.72
C LEU A 253 -11.10 -1.17 -4.64
N SER A 254 -9.93 -1.46 -4.06
CA SER A 254 -8.84 -0.49 -3.99
C SER A 254 -8.30 -0.14 -5.39
N SER A 255 -8.30 -1.09 -6.33
CA SER A 255 -7.91 -0.83 -7.72
C SER A 255 -8.93 0.03 -8.47
N ILE A 256 -10.22 -0.13 -8.21
CA ILE A 256 -11.26 0.76 -8.74
C ILE A 256 -11.04 2.20 -8.24
N PHE A 257 -10.83 2.39 -6.94
CA PHE A 257 -10.56 3.72 -6.40
C PHE A 257 -9.28 4.33 -6.97
N PHE A 258 -8.23 3.53 -7.17
CA PHE A 258 -7.00 3.98 -7.81
C PHE A 258 -7.27 4.55 -9.21
N VAL A 259 -8.03 3.84 -10.02
CA VAL A 259 -8.40 4.25 -11.39
C VAL A 259 -9.28 5.50 -11.39
N LEU A 260 -10.26 5.57 -10.48
CA LEU A 260 -11.16 6.72 -10.39
C LEU A 260 -10.42 8.04 -10.10
N LEU A 261 -9.35 8.00 -9.30
CA LEU A 261 -8.52 9.19 -9.06
C LEU A 261 -7.75 9.65 -10.31
N HIS A 262 -7.53 8.77 -11.28
CA HIS A 262 -6.86 9.10 -12.55
C HIS A 262 -7.83 9.39 -13.70
N ALA A 263 -9.15 9.28 -13.46
CA ALA A 263 -10.15 9.36 -14.53
C ALA A 263 -10.13 10.72 -15.25
N GLU A 264 -10.04 11.83 -14.49
CA GLU A 264 -9.93 13.18 -15.05
C GLU A 264 -8.65 13.38 -15.87
N GLN A 265 -7.52 12.86 -15.38
CA GLN A 265 -6.23 12.99 -16.07
C GLN A 265 -6.23 12.30 -17.44
N LEU A 266 -7.01 11.23 -17.58
CA LEU A 266 -7.16 10.43 -18.79
C LEU A 266 -8.45 10.78 -19.56
N ALA A 267 -9.07 11.94 -19.30
CA ALA A 267 -10.31 12.38 -19.95
C ALA A 267 -11.39 11.28 -20.02
N HIS A 268 -11.50 10.46 -18.99
CA HIS A 268 -12.43 9.32 -18.88
C HIS A 268 -12.29 8.29 -20.03
N ALA A 269 -11.12 8.15 -20.64
CA ALA A 269 -10.86 7.16 -21.67
C ALA A 269 -10.90 5.73 -21.08
N TRP A 270 -12.07 5.05 -21.22
CA TRP A 270 -12.35 3.77 -20.57
C TRP A 270 -11.31 2.68 -20.83
N ALA A 271 -10.78 2.62 -22.05
CA ALA A 271 -9.76 1.63 -22.38
C ALA A 271 -8.43 1.90 -21.64
N ALA A 272 -8.01 3.16 -21.55
CA ALA A 272 -6.83 3.55 -20.77
C ALA A 272 -7.04 3.31 -19.26
N LEU A 273 -8.23 3.62 -18.75
CA LEU A 273 -8.62 3.36 -17.37
C LEU A 273 -8.61 1.85 -17.05
N PHE A 274 -9.04 1.00 -17.97
CA PHE A 274 -8.97 -0.45 -17.81
C PHE A 274 -7.52 -0.96 -17.78
N VAL A 275 -6.64 -0.44 -18.63
CA VAL A 275 -5.20 -0.76 -18.57
C VAL A 275 -4.62 -0.35 -17.21
N LEU A 276 -4.96 0.84 -16.72
CA LEU A 276 -4.52 1.32 -15.41
C LEU A 276 -5.07 0.46 -14.27
N PHE A 277 -6.29 -0.07 -14.41
CA PHE A 277 -6.85 -1.04 -13.47
C PHE A 277 -6.00 -2.32 -13.42
N CYS A 278 -5.60 -2.85 -14.56
CA CYS A 278 -4.72 -4.03 -14.63
C CYS A 278 -3.35 -3.74 -13.98
N VAL A 279 -2.78 -2.56 -14.20
CA VAL A 279 -1.54 -2.13 -13.51
C VAL A 279 -1.75 -2.13 -11.99
N SER A 280 -2.85 -1.56 -11.52
CA SER A 280 -3.16 -1.53 -10.09
C SER A 280 -3.30 -2.93 -9.48
N LEU A 281 -3.90 -3.89 -10.21
CA LEU A 281 -3.95 -5.30 -9.78
C LEU A 281 -2.56 -5.92 -9.65
N ILE A 282 -1.67 -5.66 -10.61
CA ILE A 282 -0.28 -6.16 -10.60
C ILE A 282 0.48 -5.59 -9.39
N LEU A 283 0.38 -4.28 -9.14
CA LEU A 283 1.00 -3.63 -7.99
C LEU A 283 0.49 -4.22 -6.67
N THR A 284 -0.82 -4.47 -6.58
CA THR A 284 -1.42 -5.12 -5.40
C THR A 284 -0.94 -6.56 -5.25
N LEU A 285 -0.80 -7.32 -6.34
CA LEU A 285 -0.22 -8.67 -6.31
C LEU A 285 1.23 -8.66 -5.80
N VAL A 286 2.05 -7.71 -6.27
CA VAL A 286 3.42 -7.51 -5.76
C VAL A 286 3.39 -7.23 -4.25
N ARG A 287 2.52 -6.34 -3.80
CA ARG A 287 2.33 -6.01 -2.38
C ARG A 287 1.98 -7.25 -1.54
N ILE A 288 1.04 -8.06 -2.01
CA ILE A 288 0.60 -9.28 -1.30
C ILE A 288 1.72 -10.32 -1.27
N ARG A 289 2.37 -10.59 -2.42
CA ARG A 289 3.43 -11.60 -2.54
C ARG A 289 4.69 -11.27 -1.74
N THR A 290 5.06 -9.99 -1.68
CA THR A 290 6.26 -9.53 -0.96
C THR A 290 5.97 -9.13 0.48
N ARG A 291 4.71 -9.01 0.87
CA ARG A 291 4.27 -8.45 2.15
C ARG A 291 4.91 -7.08 2.43
N SER A 292 5.05 -6.26 1.38
CA SER A 292 5.78 -4.99 1.46
C SER A 292 5.18 -3.93 0.55
N VAL A 293 4.70 -2.84 1.14
CA VAL A 293 4.30 -1.63 0.40
C VAL A 293 5.49 -1.00 -0.31
N ALA A 294 6.69 -1.04 0.28
CA ALA A 294 7.90 -0.55 -0.36
C ALA A 294 8.26 -1.32 -1.64
N SER A 295 7.90 -2.61 -1.72
CA SER A 295 8.12 -3.41 -2.94
C SER A 295 7.18 -2.99 -4.07
N SER A 296 5.90 -2.75 -3.80
CA SER A 296 4.98 -2.23 -4.81
C SER A 296 5.33 -0.79 -5.21
N ALA A 297 5.76 0.05 -4.26
CA ALA A 297 6.24 1.40 -4.55
C ALA A 297 7.47 1.38 -5.47
N LEU A 298 8.40 0.45 -5.30
CA LEU A 298 9.54 0.29 -6.18
C LEU A 298 9.12 -0.11 -7.61
N VAL A 299 8.19 -1.07 -7.75
CA VAL A 299 7.67 -1.46 -9.07
C VAL A 299 6.92 -0.30 -9.71
N HIS A 300 6.11 0.43 -8.96
CA HIS A 300 5.36 1.59 -9.43
C HIS A 300 6.30 2.72 -9.88
N ALA A 301 7.31 3.05 -9.07
CA ALA A 301 8.31 4.05 -9.41
C ALA A 301 9.07 3.69 -10.71
N THR A 302 9.47 2.43 -10.88
CA THR A 302 10.17 1.97 -12.08
C THR A 302 9.24 1.83 -13.29
N TYR A 303 7.96 1.52 -13.08
CA TYR A 303 6.92 1.62 -14.10
C TYR A 303 6.81 3.05 -14.64
N ASN A 304 6.64 4.04 -13.77
CA ASN A 304 6.58 5.45 -14.16
C ASN A 304 7.91 5.91 -14.80
N LEU A 305 9.05 5.50 -14.25
CA LEU A 305 10.37 5.82 -14.79
C LEU A 305 10.52 5.35 -16.25
N SER A 306 9.95 4.19 -16.62
CA SER A 306 10.01 3.71 -18.01
C SER A 306 9.35 4.67 -18.99
N VAL A 307 8.24 5.30 -18.60
CA VAL A 307 7.55 6.33 -19.40
C VAL A 307 8.45 7.54 -19.60
N PHE A 308 9.05 8.03 -18.52
CA PHE A 308 9.94 9.19 -18.57
C PHE A 308 11.25 8.90 -19.31
N ILE A 309 11.80 7.67 -19.24
CA ILE A 309 12.95 7.26 -20.06
C ILE A 309 12.58 7.30 -21.54
N THR A 310 11.44 6.72 -21.92
CA THR A 310 10.97 6.75 -23.32
C THR A 310 10.84 8.19 -23.81
N LEU A 311 10.19 9.04 -23.02
CA LEU A 311 10.00 10.45 -23.34
C LEU A 311 11.33 11.22 -23.44
N PHE A 312 12.25 10.99 -22.49
CA PHE A 312 13.58 11.61 -22.48
C PHE A 312 14.37 11.28 -23.76
N LEU A 313 14.37 10.01 -24.17
CA LEU A 313 15.05 9.56 -25.37
C LEU A 313 14.38 10.11 -26.64
N ALA A 314 13.04 10.07 -26.72
CA ALA A 314 12.30 10.56 -27.89
C ALA A 314 12.47 12.06 -28.12
N THR A 315 12.58 12.84 -27.04
CA THR A 315 12.71 14.32 -27.12
C THR A 315 14.14 14.84 -27.07
N GLY A 316 15.16 13.96 -27.09
CA GLY A 316 16.56 14.35 -27.00
C GLY A 316 16.89 15.07 -25.68
N GLY A 317 16.48 14.50 -24.55
CA GLY A 317 16.71 15.05 -23.22
C GLY A 317 15.77 16.20 -22.85
N TYR A 318 14.51 16.11 -23.26
CA TYR A 318 13.45 17.12 -23.08
C TYR A 318 13.71 18.45 -23.79
N ARG A 319 14.60 18.45 -24.81
CA ARG A 319 14.92 19.65 -25.57
C ARG A 319 13.98 19.89 -26.74
N HIS A 320 13.34 18.84 -27.25
CA HIS A 320 12.49 18.82 -28.44
C HIS A 320 11.12 18.25 -28.13
N LEU A 321 10.35 18.97 -27.28
CA LEU A 321 9.00 18.52 -26.86
C LEU A 321 7.99 18.50 -28.03
N GLU A 322 8.22 19.24 -29.08
CA GLU A 322 7.43 19.22 -30.32
C GLU A 322 7.37 17.83 -30.98
N ARG A 323 8.31 16.94 -30.65
CA ARG A 323 8.31 15.56 -31.16
C ARG A 323 7.27 14.67 -30.51
N MET A 324 6.65 15.11 -29.39
CA MET A 324 5.56 14.38 -28.72
C MET A 324 4.23 14.50 -29.49
N ALA A 325 4.09 15.54 -30.31
CA ALA A 325 2.86 15.82 -31.07
C ALA A 325 2.81 15.07 -32.42
N ARG A 326 3.79 14.23 -32.70
CA ARG A 326 3.89 13.40 -33.92
C ARG A 326 3.59 11.93 -33.58
#